data_20bb663726dc9b0defc0e2e571c04fd9
#
_entry.id   20bb663726dc9b0defc0e2e571c04fd9
#
_cell.length_a   1.000
_cell.length_b   1.000
_cell.length_c   1.000
_cell.angle_alpha   90.00
_cell.angle_beta   90.00
_cell.angle_gamma   90.00
#
_symmetry.space_group_name_H-M   'P 1'
#
loop_
_entity.id
_entity.type
_entity.pdbx_description
1 polymer ?
#
loop_
_entity_poly.entity_id
_entity_poly.type
_entity_poly.pdbx_seq_one_letter_code
_entity_poly.pdbx_strand_id
1 'polypeptide(L)'
;MGWGILLHDVAKGLEGVRGINREGQPCDHGHEVVGASLARKILARLRLPRETVDRVAWLVQNHMHFGFISAQEDDKTWRWLRKEARSGHFRVNKEMAEAFKQLTAVCVADVAATNAGQNDVIHAQMYGKRLVKMAYLMPVHTSDLDFSGRDALALGASPRQLRDLMPVL
;
A
#
# COMPACT_ATOMS: atom_id res chain seq x y z
N MET A 1 -12.47 -0.77 7.76
CA MET A 1 -11.38 0.01 8.38
C MET A 1 -11.03 -0.48 9.79
N GLY A 2 -11.98 -0.60 10.72
CA GLY A 2 -11.72 -1.05 12.12
C GLY A 2 -10.89 -2.33 12.25
N TRP A 3 -11.12 -3.34 11.43
CA TRP A 3 -10.32 -4.57 11.41
C TRP A 3 -8.85 -4.34 11.04
N GLY A 4 -8.55 -3.38 10.15
CA GLY A 4 -7.18 -3.02 9.81
C GLY A 4 -6.42 -2.46 11.02
N ILE A 5 -7.06 -1.53 11.76
CA ILE A 5 -6.49 -0.95 12.97
C ILE A 5 -6.30 -2.03 14.05
N LEU A 6 -7.29 -2.91 14.23
CA LEU A 6 -7.21 -3.96 15.26
C LEU A 6 -6.13 -5.00 14.98
N LEU A 7 -5.89 -5.33 13.70
CA LEU A 7 -5.06 -6.48 13.32
C LEU A 7 -3.68 -6.08 12.75
N HIS A 8 -3.36 -4.76 12.58
CA HIS A 8 -2.11 -4.37 11.91
C HIS A 8 -0.86 -4.96 12.58
N ASP A 9 -0.88 -5.08 13.87
CA ASP A 9 0.21 -5.57 14.72
C ASP A 9 -0.01 -6.99 15.29
N VAL A 10 -0.97 -7.75 14.79
CA VAL A 10 -1.41 -9.05 15.32
C VAL A 10 -0.29 -10.10 15.42
N ALA A 11 0.80 -9.93 14.67
CA ALA A 11 1.95 -10.83 14.67
C ALA A 11 3.11 -10.37 15.53
N LYS A 12 3.06 -9.18 16.16
CA LYS A 12 4.11 -8.73 17.07
C LYS A 12 4.23 -9.67 18.27
N GLY A 13 5.47 -9.94 18.67
CA GLY A 13 5.76 -10.82 19.81
C GLY A 13 5.67 -12.33 19.53
N LEU A 14 5.27 -12.74 18.34
CA LEU A 14 5.21 -14.18 18.01
C LEU A 14 6.61 -14.78 17.85
N GLU A 15 6.71 -16.07 18.20
CA GLU A 15 7.91 -16.86 17.93
C GLU A 15 8.22 -16.86 16.42
N GLY A 16 9.49 -16.63 16.06
CA GLY A 16 9.95 -16.48 14.68
C GLY A 16 9.73 -15.11 14.07
N VAL A 17 8.97 -14.20 14.71
CA VAL A 17 8.81 -12.80 14.35
C VAL A 17 9.62 -11.93 15.30
N ARG A 18 9.51 -12.21 16.60
CA ARG A 18 10.27 -11.52 17.66
C ARG A 18 11.73 -11.85 17.56
N GLY A 19 12.55 -10.82 17.48
CA GLY A 19 14.01 -10.92 17.42
C GLY A 19 14.69 -9.77 18.15
N ILE A 20 15.97 -9.63 17.91
CA ILE A 20 16.81 -8.53 18.44
C ILE A 20 17.48 -7.85 17.24
N ASN A 21 17.41 -6.53 17.17
CA ASN A 21 18.06 -5.76 16.12
C ASN A 21 19.59 -5.66 16.37
N ARG A 22 20.32 -5.00 15.45
CA ARG A 22 21.80 -4.86 15.54
C ARG A 22 22.27 -4.06 16.76
N GLU A 23 21.35 -3.27 17.35
CA GLU A 23 21.61 -2.44 18.55
C GLU A 23 21.23 -3.15 19.85
N GLY A 24 20.86 -4.44 19.78
CA GLY A 24 20.48 -5.25 20.95
C GLY A 24 19.07 -5.00 21.46
N GLN A 25 18.23 -4.27 20.70
CA GLN A 25 16.87 -3.96 21.11
C GLN A 25 15.86 -4.96 20.52
N PRO A 26 14.78 -5.28 21.26
CA PRO A 26 13.70 -6.12 20.73
C PRO A 26 13.07 -5.51 19.47
N CYS A 27 12.86 -6.33 18.45
CA CYS A 27 12.21 -5.94 17.20
C CYS A 27 11.35 -7.08 16.68
N ASP A 28 10.37 -6.75 15.84
CA ASP A 28 9.44 -7.69 15.24
C ASP A 28 9.51 -7.57 13.70
N HIS A 29 10.62 -8.10 13.13
CA HIS A 29 10.85 -8.03 11.68
C HIS A 29 9.86 -8.89 10.90
N GLY A 30 9.24 -8.32 9.86
CA GLY A 30 8.31 -9.02 9.00
C GLY A 30 6.96 -9.32 9.63
N HIS A 31 6.63 -8.68 10.78
CA HIS A 31 5.33 -8.87 11.43
C HIS A 31 4.18 -8.48 10.51
N GLU A 32 4.35 -7.56 9.58
CA GLU A 32 3.37 -7.14 8.60
C GLU A 32 3.01 -8.29 7.63
N VAL A 33 3.98 -9.10 7.24
CA VAL A 33 3.78 -10.23 6.31
C VAL A 33 3.09 -11.40 7.04
N VAL A 34 3.60 -11.76 8.21
CA VAL A 34 3.00 -12.82 9.06
C VAL A 34 1.62 -12.38 9.52
N GLY A 35 1.48 -11.12 9.93
CA GLY A 35 0.22 -10.50 10.35
C GLY A 35 -0.85 -10.53 9.26
N ALA A 36 -0.50 -10.24 8.01
CA ALA A 36 -1.44 -10.34 6.90
C ALA A 36 -1.98 -11.76 6.71
N SER A 37 -1.11 -12.78 6.84
CA SER A 37 -1.53 -14.18 6.80
C SER A 37 -2.45 -14.55 7.97
N LEU A 38 -2.13 -14.11 9.19
CA LEU A 38 -2.98 -14.32 10.37
C LEU A 38 -4.32 -13.61 10.26
N ALA A 39 -4.32 -12.36 9.79
CA ALA A 39 -5.55 -11.60 9.57
C ALA A 39 -6.49 -12.34 8.61
N ARG A 40 -5.97 -12.91 7.50
CA ARG A 40 -6.78 -13.76 6.60
C ARG A 40 -7.42 -14.94 7.33
N LYS A 41 -6.66 -15.66 8.15
CA LYS A 41 -7.16 -16.82 8.91
C LYS A 41 -8.22 -16.41 9.92
N ILE A 42 -7.99 -15.34 10.68
CA ILE A 42 -8.92 -14.83 11.69
C ILE A 42 -10.23 -14.41 11.05
N LEU A 43 -10.15 -13.58 10.00
CA LEU A 43 -11.35 -13.01 9.37
C LEU A 43 -12.13 -14.06 8.57
N ALA A 44 -11.46 -15.06 8.00
CA ALA A 44 -12.11 -16.20 7.36
C ALA A 44 -12.89 -17.06 8.40
N ARG A 45 -12.31 -17.31 9.59
CA ARG A 45 -13.03 -17.96 10.70
C ARG A 45 -14.28 -17.21 11.14
N LEU A 46 -14.20 -15.88 11.09
CA LEU A 46 -15.35 -15.00 11.39
C LEU A 46 -16.35 -14.93 10.23
N ARG A 47 -16.10 -15.65 9.14
CA ARG A 47 -16.96 -15.71 7.93
C ARG A 47 -17.20 -14.35 7.28
N LEU A 48 -16.22 -13.47 7.31
CA LEU A 48 -16.31 -12.19 6.62
C LEU A 48 -16.21 -12.38 5.09
N PRO A 49 -16.83 -11.49 4.30
CA PRO A 49 -16.70 -11.53 2.84
C PRO A 49 -15.24 -11.52 2.39
N ARG A 50 -14.92 -12.29 1.34
CA ARG A 50 -13.56 -12.44 0.81
C ARG A 50 -12.91 -11.09 0.50
N GLU A 51 -13.67 -10.17 -0.10
CA GLU A 51 -13.19 -8.83 -0.41
C GLU A 51 -12.74 -8.07 0.86
N THR A 52 -13.50 -8.19 1.96
CA THR A 52 -13.12 -7.62 3.27
C THR A 52 -11.84 -8.26 3.80
N VAL A 53 -11.74 -9.60 3.72
CA VAL A 53 -10.56 -10.35 4.16
C VAL A 53 -9.32 -9.91 3.39
N ASP A 54 -9.42 -9.84 2.06
CA ASP A 54 -8.33 -9.45 1.18
C ASP A 54 -7.90 -7.99 1.43
N ARG A 55 -8.86 -7.08 1.58
CA ARG A 55 -8.60 -5.68 1.89
C ARG A 55 -7.90 -5.50 3.23
N VAL A 56 -8.37 -6.14 4.29
CA VAL A 56 -7.74 -6.03 5.61
C VAL A 56 -6.34 -6.63 5.60
N ALA A 57 -6.15 -7.79 4.98
CA ALA A 57 -4.82 -8.39 4.86
C ALA A 57 -3.85 -7.49 4.08
N TRP A 58 -4.31 -6.82 3.03
CA TRP A 58 -3.53 -5.82 2.29
C TRP A 58 -3.15 -4.63 3.18
N LEU A 59 -4.08 -4.11 4.00
CA LEU A 59 -3.80 -3.03 4.95
C LEU A 59 -2.72 -3.44 5.95
N VAL A 60 -2.85 -4.63 6.54
CA VAL A 60 -1.87 -5.18 7.49
C VAL A 60 -0.49 -5.34 6.84
N GLN A 61 -0.44 -5.85 5.61
CA GLN A 61 0.83 -6.05 4.89
C GLN A 61 1.54 -4.74 4.56
N ASN A 62 0.78 -3.67 4.31
CA ASN A 62 1.34 -2.43 3.79
C ASN A 62 1.51 -1.32 4.84
N HIS A 63 1.07 -1.51 6.10
CA HIS A 63 1.14 -0.44 7.08
C HIS A 63 2.58 0.05 7.36
N MET A 64 3.56 -0.87 7.37
CA MET A 64 4.96 -0.50 7.56
C MET A 64 5.54 0.30 6.39
N HIS A 65 5.09 0.04 5.15
CA HIS A 65 5.54 0.81 3.98
C HIS A 65 5.24 2.30 4.10
N PHE A 66 4.10 2.64 4.69
CA PHE A 66 3.71 4.01 4.92
C PHE A 66 4.75 4.76 5.77
N GLY A 67 5.21 4.19 6.89
CA GLY A 67 6.20 4.79 7.77
C GLY A 67 7.57 4.96 7.10
N PHE A 68 8.02 3.96 6.34
CA PHE A 68 9.32 4.01 5.65
C PHE A 68 9.37 5.00 4.49
N ILE A 69 8.23 5.30 3.84
CA ILE A 69 8.16 6.13 2.65
C ILE A 69 7.76 7.57 3.00
N SER A 70 7.12 7.81 4.14
CA SER A 70 6.59 9.13 4.52
C SER A 70 7.61 10.27 4.51
N ALA A 71 8.88 9.97 4.74
CA ALA A 71 9.99 10.94 4.72
C ALA A 71 10.72 11.00 3.37
N GLN A 72 10.23 10.30 2.32
CA GLN A 72 11.01 10.07 1.10
C GLN A 72 10.46 10.80 -0.11
N GLU A 73 11.35 10.90 -1.12
CA GLU A 73 11.10 11.51 -2.42
C GLU A 73 9.91 10.85 -3.16
N ASP A 74 9.25 11.63 -4.00
CA ASP A 74 8.09 11.20 -4.79
C ASP A 74 8.36 9.95 -5.65
N ASP A 75 9.59 9.76 -6.13
CA ASP A 75 9.97 8.61 -6.95
C ASP A 75 9.75 7.25 -6.28
N LYS A 76 9.98 7.15 -4.98
CA LYS A 76 9.76 5.89 -4.24
C LYS A 76 8.28 5.64 -4.04
N THR A 77 7.52 6.70 -3.77
CA THR A 77 6.06 6.64 -3.70
C THR A 77 5.47 6.20 -5.04
N TRP A 78 5.89 6.80 -6.16
CA TRP A 78 5.45 6.41 -7.50
C TRP A 78 5.81 4.97 -7.85
N ARG A 79 7.01 4.50 -7.46
CA ARG A 79 7.40 3.09 -7.67
C ARG A 79 6.51 2.12 -6.88
N TRP A 80 6.19 2.45 -5.64
CA TRP A 80 5.26 1.66 -4.84
C TRP A 80 3.86 1.63 -5.46
N LEU A 81 3.31 2.79 -5.81
CA LEU A 81 2.00 2.88 -6.46
C LEU A 81 1.93 2.07 -7.77
N ARG A 82 2.96 2.15 -8.62
CA ARG A 82 3.04 1.32 -9.84
C ARG A 82 3.06 -0.18 -9.54
N LYS A 83 3.77 -0.60 -8.51
CA LYS A 83 3.78 -2.00 -8.06
C LYS A 83 2.40 -2.44 -7.63
N GLU A 84 1.71 -1.63 -6.83
CA GLU A 84 0.36 -1.93 -6.36
C GLU A 84 -0.68 -1.91 -7.49
N ALA A 85 -0.60 -0.97 -8.41
CA ALA A 85 -1.46 -0.94 -9.60
C ALA A 85 -1.37 -2.22 -10.44
N ARG A 86 -0.16 -2.79 -10.56
CA ARG A 86 0.10 -4.03 -11.31
C ARG A 86 -0.16 -5.32 -10.51
N SER A 87 -0.45 -5.21 -9.22
CA SER A 87 -0.60 -6.39 -8.34
C SER A 87 -1.86 -7.22 -8.59
N GLY A 88 -2.85 -6.67 -9.31
CA GLY A 88 -4.17 -7.25 -9.49
C GLY A 88 -5.10 -7.10 -8.27
N HIS A 89 -4.68 -6.37 -7.22
CA HIS A 89 -5.51 -6.09 -6.06
C HIS A 89 -6.61 -5.06 -6.33
N PHE A 90 -6.45 -4.24 -7.35
CA PHE A 90 -7.35 -3.14 -7.69
C PHE A 90 -7.81 -3.25 -9.13
N ARG A 91 -9.10 -2.97 -9.36
CA ARG A 91 -9.71 -2.98 -10.69
C ARG A 91 -9.65 -1.62 -11.38
N VAL A 92 -9.67 -0.56 -10.57
CA VAL A 92 -9.64 0.83 -11.04
C VAL A 92 -8.88 1.71 -10.04
N ASN A 93 -8.38 2.84 -10.51
CA ASN A 93 -7.64 3.81 -9.69
C ASN A 93 -8.43 4.34 -8.48
N LYS A 94 -9.75 4.50 -8.61
CA LYS A 94 -10.64 4.91 -7.51
C LYS A 94 -10.64 3.90 -6.37
N GLU A 95 -10.67 2.60 -6.69
CA GLU A 95 -10.59 1.53 -5.69
C GLU A 95 -9.23 1.51 -4.98
N MET A 96 -8.16 1.73 -5.74
CA MET A 96 -6.81 1.87 -5.22
C MET A 96 -6.70 3.08 -4.29
N ALA A 97 -7.18 4.24 -4.71
CA ALA A 97 -7.18 5.45 -3.88
C ALA A 97 -7.97 5.27 -2.56
N GLU A 98 -9.11 4.58 -2.59
CA GLU A 98 -9.86 4.26 -1.37
C GLU A 98 -9.09 3.31 -0.44
N ALA A 99 -8.36 2.33 -0.99
CA ALA A 99 -7.48 1.47 -0.20
C ALA A 99 -6.36 2.25 0.49
N PHE A 100 -5.71 3.16 -0.23
CA PHE A 100 -4.67 4.01 0.34
C PHE A 100 -5.20 5.02 1.35
N LYS A 101 -6.45 5.48 1.20
CA LYS A 101 -7.14 6.29 2.22
C LYS A 101 -7.36 5.49 3.50
N GLN A 102 -7.79 4.23 3.38
CA GLN A 102 -7.94 3.32 4.53
C GLN A 102 -6.59 3.02 5.18
N LEU A 103 -5.54 2.77 4.40
CA LEU A 103 -4.18 2.58 4.89
C LEU A 103 -3.68 3.82 5.66
N THR A 104 -3.88 5.01 5.11
CA THR A 104 -3.57 6.27 5.79
C THR A 104 -4.24 6.35 7.16
N ALA A 105 -5.53 5.99 7.24
CA ALA A 105 -6.24 6.03 8.51
C ALA A 105 -5.70 5.02 9.53
N VAL A 106 -5.28 3.82 9.10
CA VAL A 106 -4.61 2.84 9.97
C VAL A 106 -3.30 3.41 10.50
N CYS A 107 -2.44 3.92 9.62
CA CYS A 107 -1.13 4.43 9.99
C CYS A 107 -1.18 5.71 10.84
N VAL A 108 -2.12 6.60 10.56
CA VAL A 108 -2.35 7.79 11.40
C VAL A 108 -2.83 7.41 12.80
N ALA A 109 -3.71 6.40 12.91
CA ALA A 109 -4.17 5.89 14.20
C ALA A 109 -3.04 5.23 14.98
N ASP A 110 -2.16 4.47 14.31
CA ASP A 110 -0.97 3.86 14.90
C ASP A 110 0.00 4.93 15.43
N VAL A 111 0.36 5.92 14.61
CA VAL A 111 1.22 7.04 15.02
C VAL A 111 0.61 7.81 16.22
N ALA A 112 -0.71 8.04 16.21
CA ALA A 112 -1.39 8.76 17.29
C ALA A 112 -1.45 7.94 18.60
N ALA A 113 -1.40 6.60 18.52
CA ALA A 113 -1.42 5.70 19.67
C ALA A 113 -0.02 5.50 20.29
N THR A 114 1.05 5.85 19.59
CA THR A 114 2.42 5.83 20.09
C THR A 114 2.74 7.13 20.83
N ASN A 115 3.91 7.18 21.49
CA ASN A 115 4.41 8.43 22.10
C ASN A 115 4.95 9.44 21.05
N ALA A 116 4.49 9.35 19.82
CA ALA A 116 4.84 10.27 18.75
C ALA A 116 4.30 11.68 19.05
N GLY A 117 5.05 12.69 18.66
CA GLY A 117 4.64 14.07 18.83
C GLY A 117 3.45 14.45 17.92
N GLN A 118 2.72 15.51 18.29
CA GLN A 118 1.62 16.00 17.45
C GLN A 118 2.06 16.32 16.00
N ASN A 119 3.29 16.76 15.81
CA ASN A 119 3.86 17.01 14.49
C ASN A 119 3.95 15.74 13.64
N ASP A 120 4.25 14.58 14.24
CA ASP A 120 4.34 13.31 13.51
C ASP A 120 2.97 12.88 12.99
N VAL A 121 1.91 13.08 13.77
CA VAL A 121 0.52 12.85 13.35
C VAL A 121 0.14 13.75 12.18
N ILE A 122 0.50 15.05 12.25
CA ILE A 122 0.25 16.01 11.16
C ILE A 122 1.01 15.59 9.90
N HIS A 123 2.29 15.23 10.01
CA HIS A 123 3.10 14.76 8.87
C HIS A 123 2.51 13.49 8.24
N ALA A 124 2.10 12.52 9.05
CA ALA A 124 1.43 11.32 8.56
C ALA A 124 0.12 11.63 7.80
N GLN A 125 -0.68 12.55 8.32
CA GLN A 125 -1.91 13.01 7.66
C GLN A 125 -1.62 13.72 6.33
N MET A 126 -0.62 14.60 6.30
CA MET A 126 -0.25 15.33 5.08
C MET A 126 0.28 14.38 4.00
N TYR A 127 1.18 13.45 4.39
CA TYR A 127 1.67 12.43 3.48
C TYR A 127 0.54 11.55 2.96
N GLY A 128 -0.36 11.10 3.83
CA GLY A 128 -1.50 10.28 3.44
C GLY A 128 -2.43 10.97 2.44
N LYS A 129 -2.73 12.26 2.62
CA LYS A 129 -3.50 13.05 1.65
C LYS A 129 -2.82 13.08 0.29
N ARG A 130 -1.50 13.29 0.26
CA ARG A 130 -0.70 13.28 -0.98
C ARG A 130 -0.73 11.91 -1.63
N LEU A 131 -0.49 10.85 -0.86
CA LEU A 131 -0.50 9.46 -1.33
C LEU A 131 -1.84 9.07 -1.97
N VAL A 132 -2.96 9.43 -1.35
CA VAL A 132 -4.30 9.19 -1.90
C VAL A 132 -4.51 9.92 -3.22
N LYS A 133 -4.07 11.18 -3.33
CA LYS A 133 -4.13 11.94 -4.58
C LYS A 133 -3.29 11.27 -5.69
N MET A 134 -2.08 10.85 -5.38
CA MET A 134 -1.20 10.15 -6.31
C MET A 134 -1.80 8.79 -6.75
N ALA A 135 -2.38 8.03 -5.80
CA ALA A 135 -3.05 6.77 -6.11
C ALA A 135 -4.26 6.95 -7.03
N TYR A 136 -5.01 8.03 -6.87
CA TYR A 136 -6.13 8.36 -7.76
C TYR A 136 -5.68 8.68 -9.19
N LEU A 137 -4.48 9.25 -9.35
CA LEU A 137 -3.90 9.58 -10.65
C LEU A 137 -3.15 8.40 -11.28
N MET A 138 -2.93 7.31 -10.53
CA MET A 138 -2.19 6.15 -11.02
C MET A 138 -3.07 5.32 -11.95
N PRO A 139 -2.70 5.10 -13.20
CA PRO A 139 -3.40 4.18 -14.09
C PRO A 139 -3.23 2.73 -13.58
N VAL A 140 -4.34 2.02 -13.46
CA VAL A 140 -4.40 0.59 -13.11
C VAL A 140 -4.40 -0.27 -14.37
N HIS A 141 -5.04 0.24 -15.43
CA HIS A 141 -5.10 -0.39 -16.74
C HIS A 141 -4.54 0.55 -17.81
N THR A 142 -4.12 -0.02 -18.93
CA THR A 142 -3.70 0.76 -20.12
C THR A 142 -4.81 1.67 -20.64
N SER A 143 -6.09 1.25 -20.48
CA SER A 143 -7.25 2.08 -20.81
C SER A 143 -7.42 3.33 -19.94
N ASP A 144 -6.75 3.39 -18.79
CA ASP A 144 -6.79 4.55 -17.89
C ASP A 144 -5.80 5.65 -18.31
N LEU A 145 -4.93 5.33 -19.29
CA LEU A 145 -3.98 6.30 -19.83
C LEU A 145 -4.70 7.21 -20.82
N ASP A 146 -4.60 8.50 -20.62
CA ASP A 146 -5.00 9.53 -21.59
C ASP A 146 -3.93 9.65 -22.71
N PHE A 147 -3.51 8.47 -23.22
CA PHE A 147 -2.46 8.34 -24.21
C PHE A 147 -2.70 7.06 -25.02
N SER A 148 -2.88 7.20 -26.32
CA SER A 148 -3.17 6.10 -27.22
C SER A 148 -1.96 5.70 -28.06
N GLY A 149 -2.02 4.51 -28.68
CA GLY A 149 -1.02 4.11 -29.66
C GLY A 149 -0.92 5.07 -30.87
N ARG A 150 -2.00 5.82 -31.20
CA ARG A 150 -1.96 6.88 -32.21
C ARG A 150 -1.11 8.07 -31.77
N ASP A 151 -1.20 8.45 -30.50
CA ASP A 151 -0.41 9.54 -29.93
C ASP A 151 1.07 9.19 -29.93
N ALA A 152 1.40 7.93 -29.60
CA ALA A 152 2.78 7.43 -29.67
C ALA A 152 3.32 7.45 -31.11
N LEU A 153 2.52 7.04 -32.11
CA LEU A 153 2.89 7.14 -33.52
C LEU A 153 3.09 8.60 -33.96
N ALA A 154 2.22 9.51 -33.53
CA ALA A 154 2.33 10.92 -33.80
C ALA A 154 3.61 11.54 -33.21
N LEU A 155 4.10 10.99 -32.11
CA LEU A 155 5.37 11.35 -31.47
C LEU A 155 6.59 10.63 -32.08
N GLY A 156 6.40 9.86 -33.17
CA GLY A 156 7.48 9.20 -33.91
C GLY A 156 7.84 7.80 -33.43
N ALA A 157 7.02 7.17 -32.57
CA ALA A 157 7.23 5.77 -32.22
C ALA A 157 6.96 4.86 -33.43
N SER A 158 7.81 3.87 -33.68
CA SER A 158 7.58 2.87 -34.70
C SER A 158 6.53 1.84 -34.24
N PRO A 159 5.82 1.16 -35.17
CA PRO A 159 4.89 0.09 -34.83
C PRO A 159 5.53 -1.06 -34.01
N ARG A 160 6.84 -1.28 -34.18
CA ARG A 160 7.60 -2.27 -33.41
C ARG A 160 7.77 -1.82 -31.95
N GLN A 161 8.15 -0.57 -31.73
CA GLN A 161 8.26 0.01 -30.39
C GLN A 161 6.91 0.02 -29.66
N LEU A 162 5.80 0.28 -30.36
CA LEU A 162 4.46 0.19 -29.77
C LEU A 162 4.16 -1.22 -29.30
N ARG A 163 4.47 -2.25 -30.08
CA ARG A 163 4.26 -3.64 -29.69
C ARG A 163 5.08 -4.03 -28.45
N ASP A 164 6.28 -3.47 -28.32
CA ASP A 164 7.18 -3.75 -27.20
C ASP A 164 6.79 -2.94 -25.93
N LEU A 165 6.16 -1.78 -26.10
CA LEU A 165 5.70 -0.90 -25.01
C LEU A 165 4.31 -1.26 -24.47
N MET A 166 3.38 -1.73 -25.33
CA MET A 166 2.00 -2.02 -24.94
C MET A 166 1.83 -3.14 -23.89
N PRO A 167 2.70 -4.16 -23.80
CA PRO A 167 2.65 -5.13 -22.70
C PRO A 167 3.18 -4.59 -21.37
N VAL A 168 3.86 -3.43 -21.38
CA VAL A 168 4.52 -2.83 -20.21
C VAL A 168 3.69 -1.67 -19.63
N LEU A 169 2.76 -1.13 -20.43
CA LEU A 169 1.79 -0.13 -20.05
C LEU A 169 0.48 -0.80 -19.64
#